data_4488bf8e9e8d4d887b6d31b64fa007a0
#
_entry.id   4488bf8e9e8d4d887b6d31b64fa007a0
#
_cell.length_a   1.000
_cell.length_b   1.000
_cell.length_c   1.000
_cell.angle_alpha   90.00
_cell.angle_beta   90.00
_cell.angle_gamma   90.00
#
_symmetry.space_group_name_H-M   'P 1'
#
loop_
_entity.id
_entity.type
_entity.pdbx_description
1 polymer ?
#
loop_
_entity_poly.entity_id
_entity_poly.type
_entity_poly.pdbx_seq_one_letter_code
_entity_poly.pdbx_strand_id
1 'polypeptide(L)'
;MQKGLFGKPTVVNNLETLANIPVIVMHGGKWFAGIGTPGSKGTKIVALSGSVGQPCWVEVPMGTTVESIIKTFGKSNGKKVKAFQTGGPSGGILPAKALKVKLDYDALAKQGSLLGS
;
A
#
# COMPACT_ATOMS: atom_id res chain seq x y z
N MET A 1 14.09 10.08 18.34
CA MET A 1 15.40 10.68 17.99
C MET A 1 15.68 11.83 18.94
N GLN A 2 16.74 11.74 19.74
CA GLN A 2 17.04 12.73 20.81
C GLN A 2 17.64 14.03 20.24
N LYS A 3 18.40 13.95 19.15
CA LYS A 3 18.94 15.09 18.42
C LYS A 3 18.60 14.95 16.94
N GLY A 4 17.85 15.87 16.40
CA GLY A 4 17.45 15.94 14.99
C GLY A 4 17.63 17.34 14.44
N LEU A 5 16.61 17.86 13.77
CA LEU A 5 16.64 19.19 13.16
C LEU A 5 16.98 20.28 14.19
N PHE A 6 17.95 21.12 13.86
CA PHE A 6 18.48 22.17 14.74
C PHE A 6 18.96 21.67 16.11
N GLY A 7 19.39 20.40 16.22
CA GLY A 7 19.81 19.80 17.49
C GLY A 7 18.69 19.54 18.48
N LYS A 8 17.41 19.68 18.07
CA LYS A 8 16.22 19.48 18.90
C LYS A 8 15.68 18.06 18.74
N PRO A 9 14.91 17.55 19.72
CA PRO A 9 14.17 16.31 19.54
C PRO A 9 13.27 16.40 18.30
N THR A 10 13.34 15.39 17.43
CA THR A 10 12.65 15.41 16.13
C THR A 10 11.97 14.09 15.88
N VAL A 11 10.69 14.14 15.55
CA VAL A 11 9.89 12.98 15.14
C VAL A 11 10.16 12.69 13.66
N VAL A 12 10.33 11.40 13.34
CA VAL A 12 10.49 10.92 11.96
C VAL A 12 9.27 10.08 11.61
N ASN A 13 8.60 10.45 10.53
CA ASN A 13 7.46 9.71 10.00
C ASN A 13 7.66 9.46 8.50
N ASN A 14 6.94 8.44 8.00
CA ASN A 14 6.88 8.18 6.57
C ASN A 14 6.23 9.36 5.83
N LEU A 15 6.69 9.63 4.60
CA LEU A 15 6.19 10.72 3.77
C LEU A 15 4.68 10.59 3.52
N GLU A 16 4.19 9.39 3.22
CA GLU A 16 2.77 9.15 2.99
C GLU A 16 1.94 9.46 4.25
N THR A 17 2.45 9.11 5.43
CA THR A 17 1.83 9.49 6.72
C THR A 17 1.71 11.00 6.85
N LEU A 18 2.80 11.73 6.58
CA LEU A 18 2.82 13.20 6.66
C LEU A 18 1.88 13.83 5.64
N ALA A 19 1.83 13.29 4.41
CA ALA A 19 0.94 13.79 3.35
C ALA A 19 -0.55 13.61 3.67
N ASN A 20 -0.91 12.60 4.45
CA ASN A 20 -2.29 12.36 4.88
C ASN A 20 -2.75 13.30 6.01
N ILE A 21 -1.82 13.88 6.79
CA ILE A 21 -2.17 14.71 7.95
C ILE A 21 -3.08 15.91 7.59
N PRO A 22 -2.79 16.73 6.56
CA PRO A 22 -3.64 17.87 6.22
C PRO A 22 -5.07 17.45 5.88
N VAL A 23 -5.23 16.37 5.11
CA VAL A 23 -6.54 15.87 4.70
C VAL A 23 -7.32 15.33 5.90
N ILE A 24 -6.64 14.62 6.82
CA ILE A 24 -7.24 14.12 8.05
C ILE A 24 -7.67 15.28 8.96
N VAL A 25 -6.87 16.32 9.07
CA VAL A 25 -7.20 17.52 9.88
C VAL A 25 -8.44 18.22 9.30
N MET A 26 -8.52 18.34 7.96
CA MET A 26 -9.65 19.00 7.30
C MET A 26 -10.97 18.20 7.39
N HIS A 27 -10.92 16.89 7.21
CA HIS A 27 -12.11 16.04 7.12
C HIS A 27 -12.44 15.28 8.42
N GLY A 28 -11.49 15.23 9.33
CA GLY A 28 -11.60 14.55 10.62
C GLY A 28 -11.20 13.08 10.59
N GLY A 29 -10.74 12.60 11.75
CA GLY A 29 -10.25 11.21 11.89
C GLY A 29 -11.32 10.15 11.63
N LYS A 30 -12.59 10.43 11.91
CA LYS A 30 -13.70 9.50 11.63
C LYS A 30 -13.90 9.29 10.14
N TRP A 31 -13.77 10.35 9.33
CA TRP A 31 -13.83 10.26 7.88
C TRP A 31 -12.72 9.33 7.35
N PHE A 32 -11.48 9.57 7.74
CA PHE A 32 -10.35 8.74 7.33
C PHE A 32 -10.51 7.27 7.77
N ALA A 33 -10.97 7.07 9.01
CA ALA A 33 -11.22 5.74 9.55
C ALA A 33 -12.38 4.99 8.89
N GLY A 34 -13.24 5.69 8.15
CA GLY A 34 -14.30 5.12 7.31
C GLY A 34 -13.80 4.51 6.01
N ILE A 35 -12.55 4.79 5.62
CA ILE A 35 -11.90 4.25 4.41
C ILE A 35 -11.02 3.07 4.84
N GLY A 36 -10.99 2.01 4.03
CA GLY A 36 -10.14 0.84 4.29
C GLY A 36 -10.82 -0.28 5.07
N THR A 37 -10.03 -1.04 5.81
CA THR A 37 -10.47 -2.19 6.62
C THR A 37 -10.47 -1.84 8.12
N PRO A 38 -11.07 -2.66 8.98
CA PRO A 38 -10.96 -2.45 10.43
C PRO A 38 -9.52 -2.38 10.95
N GLY A 39 -8.61 -3.18 10.40
CA GLY A 39 -7.20 -3.23 10.81
C GLY A 39 -6.27 -2.28 10.03
N SER A 40 -6.70 -1.82 8.84
CA SER A 40 -5.88 -0.99 7.96
C SER A 40 -6.72 0.15 7.40
N LYS A 41 -6.61 1.33 8.00
CA LYS A 41 -7.42 2.50 7.66
C LYS A 41 -6.81 3.34 6.55
N GLY A 42 -7.67 4.06 5.84
CA GLY A 42 -7.28 5.02 4.81
C GLY A 42 -6.97 4.39 3.46
N THR A 43 -6.15 5.06 2.72
CA THR A 43 -5.69 4.70 1.37
C THR A 43 -4.21 4.30 1.38
N LYS A 44 -3.75 3.73 0.28
CA LYS A 44 -2.33 3.42 0.05
C LYS A 44 -1.96 3.74 -1.39
N ILE A 45 -0.82 4.42 -1.56
CA ILE A 45 -0.21 4.58 -2.87
C ILE A 45 0.56 3.31 -3.22
N VAL A 46 0.24 2.74 -4.37
CA VAL A 46 0.85 1.51 -4.88
C VAL A 46 1.53 1.80 -6.21
N ALA A 47 2.81 1.47 -6.30
CA ALA A 47 3.55 1.49 -7.55
C ALA A 47 3.44 0.12 -8.23
N LEU A 48 2.89 0.07 -9.44
CA LEU A 48 2.86 -1.12 -10.27
C LEU A 48 4.02 -1.10 -11.24
N SER A 49 4.80 -2.18 -11.27
CA SER A 49 5.93 -2.35 -12.19
C SER A 49 6.12 -3.82 -12.57
N GLY A 50 7.08 -4.09 -13.43
CA GLY A 50 7.37 -5.45 -13.91
C GLY A 50 6.56 -5.82 -15.14
N SER A 51 6.01 -7.04 -15.18
CA SER A 51 5.28 -7.55 -16.34
C SER A 51 3.83 -7.03 -16.45
N VAL A 52 3.64 -5.73 -16.24
CA VAL A 52 2.38 -5.02 -16.47
C VAL A 52 2.43 -4.28 -17.81
N GLY A 53 1.27 -4.09 -18.43
CA GLY A 53 1.20 -3.37 -19.70
C GLY A 53 1.38 -1.87 -19.55
N GLN A 54 1.08 -1.35 -18.35
CA GLN A 54 1.23 0.07 -18.01
C GLN A 54 1.78 0.20 -16.59
N PRO A 55 3.08 0.42 -16.42
CA PRO A 55 3.64 0.82 -15.13
C PRO A 55 3.03 2.14 -14.67
N CYS A 56 2.56 2.21 -13.44
CA CYS A 56 1.90 3.40 -12.90
C CYS A 56 1.92 3.42 -11.37
N TRP A 57 1.60 4.58 -10.82
CA TRP A 57 1.28 4.76 -9.40
C TRP A 57 -0.22 5.00 -9.28
N VAL A 58 -0.84 4.34 -8.32
CA VAL A 58 -2.26 4.46 -8.05
C VAL A 58 -2.50 4.57 -6.56
N GLU A 59 -3.45 5.39 -6.18
CA GLU A 59 -3.95 5.43 -4.82
C GLU A 59 -5.23 4.60 -4.74
N VAL A 60 -5.28 3.69 -3.78
CA VAL A 60 -6.42 2.78 -3.59
C VAL A 60 -6.81 2.70 -2.12
N PRO A 61 -8.08 2.48 -1.79
CA PRO A 61 -8.49 2.17 -0.42
C PRO A 61 -7.78 0.91 0.09
N MET A 62 -7.36 0.94 1.34
CA MET A 62 -6.90 -0.28 2.01
C MET A 62 -8.00 -1.34 1.96
N GLY A 63 -7.60 -2.61 1.78
CA GLY A 63 -8.54 -3.71 1.55
C GLY A 63 -8.88 -4.00 0.09
N THR A 64 -8.45 -3.14 -0.85
CA THR A 64 -8.52 -3.45 -2.29
C THR A 64 -7.67 -4.68 -2.58
N THR A 65 -8.17 -5.63 -3.41
CA THR A 65 -7.41 -6.84 -3.74
C THR A 65 -6.29 -6.54 -4.74
N VAL A 66 -5.16 -7.24 -4.60
CA VAL A 66 -4.04 -7.14 -5.55
C VAL A 66 -4.49 -7.47 -6.97
N GLU A 67 -5.39 -8.45 -7.13
CA GLU A 67 -5.97 -8.79 -8.43
C GLU A 67 -6.69 -7.61 -9.08
N SER A 68 -7.53 -6.91 -8.32
CA SER A 68 -8.27 -5.74 -8.80
C SER A 68 -7.31 -4.63 -9.24
N ILE A 69 -6.28 -4.35 -8.44
CA ILE A 69 -5.28 -3.32 -8.74
C ILE A 69 -4.58 -3.64 -10.07
N ILE A 70 -4.08 -4.87 -10.22
CA ILE A 70 -3.38 -5.29 -11.45
C ILE A 70 -4.30 -5.25 -12.67
N LYS A 71 -5.54 -5.74 -12.54
CA LYS A 71 -6.50 -5.77 -13.67
C LYS A 71 -6.92 -4.38 -14.10
N THR A 72 -7.23 -3.51 -13.14
CA THR A 72 -7.76 -2.18 -13.43
C THR A 72 -6.68 -1.23 -13.96
N PHE A 73 -5.53 -1.23 -13.31
CA PHE A 73 -4.49 -0.22 -13.57
C PHE A 73 -3.29 -0.78 -14.33
N GLY A 74 -2.93 -2.04 -14.10
CA GLY A 74 -1.74 -2.65 -14.69
C GLY A 74 -1.88 -3.03 -16.16
N LYS A 75 -3.11 -3.11 -16.70
CA LYS A 75 -3.40 -3.44 -18.12
C LYS A 75 -2.54 -4.61 -18.61
N SER A 76 -2.71 -5.79 -18.04
CA SER A 76 -1.83 -6.96 -18.23
C SER A 76 -1.74 -7.50 -19.69
N ASN A 77 -2.39 -6.87 -20.64
CA ASN A 77 -2.37 -7.23 -22.09
C ASN A 77 -2.56 -8.73 -22.34
N GLY A 78 -3.47 -9.37 -21.59
CA GLY A 78 -3.74 -10.80 -21.69
C GLY A 78 -2.69 -11.71 -21.05
N LYS A 79 -1.60 -11.19 -20.53
CA LYS A 79 -0.59 -11.98 -19.82
C LYS A 79 -1.12 -12.43 -18.47
N LYS A 80 -0.90 -13.72 -18.15
CA LYS A 80 -1.22 -14.27 -16.84
C LYS A 80 -0.13 -13.91 -15.83
N VAL A 81 -0.51 -13.37 -14.68
CA VAL A 81 0.39 -13.14 -13.55
C VAL A 81 0.84 -14.51 -13.02
N LYS A 82 2.14 -14.74 -12.92
CA LYS A 82 2.71 -15.95 -12.29
C LYS A 82 2.94 -15.74 -10.79
N ALA A 83 3.49 -14.58 -10.43
CA ALA A 83 3.77 -14.17 -9.07
C ALA A 83 3.77 -12.65 -9.00
N PHE A 84 3.66 -12.11 -7.79
CA PHE A 84 3.77 -10.68 -7.50
C PHE A 84 4.53 -10.49 -6.21
N GLN A 85 5.17 -9.35 -6.06
CA GLN A 85 5.88 -8.94 -4.85
C GLN A 85 5.21 -7.70 -4.28
N THR A 86 5.07 -7.66 -2.96
CA THR A 86 4.60 -6.47 -2.23
C THR A 86 5.71 -6.00 -1.28
N GLY A 87 5.70 -4.72 -0.94
CA GLY A 87 6.62 -4.19 0.07
C GLY A 87 8.06 -3.98 -0.38
N GLY A 88 8.32 -3.94 -1.68
CA GLY A 88 9.68 -3.75 -2.21
C GLY A 88 10.64 -4.89 -1.83
N PRO A 89 11.94 -4.62 -1.66
CA PRO A 89 12.95 -5.65 -1.39
C PRO A 89 12.70 -6.45 -0.11
N SER A 90 12.06 -5.84 0.88
CA SER A 90 11.72 -6.48 2.17
C SER A 90 10.44 -7.30 2.13
N GLY A 91 9.67 -7.20 1.04
CA GLY A 91 8.41 -7.92 0.87
C GLY A 91 8.59 -9.33 0.33
N GLY A 92 7.62 -10.19 0.60
CA GLY A 92 7.59 -11.54 0.07
C GLY A 92 7.10 -11.61 -1.37
N ILE A 93 7.55 -12.64 -2.10
CA ILE A 93 7.01 -12.98 -3.42
C ILE A 93 5.86 -13.96 -3.22
N LEU A 94 4.68 -13.60 -3.69
CA LEU A 94 3.49 -14.40 -3.59
C LEU A 94 3.09 -14.97 -4.95
N PRO A 95 2.64 -16.24 -5.00
CA PRO A 95 2.20 -16.87 -6.25
C PRO A 95 0.84 -16.33 -6.70
N ALA A 96 0.50 -16.53 -7.97
CA ALA A 96 -0.77 -16.07 -8.58
C ALA A 96 -2.03 -16.50 -7.82
N LYS A 97 -2.02 -17.65 -7.15
CA LYS A 97 -3.14 -18.11 -6.31
C LYS A 97 -3.48 -17.14 -5.17
N ALA A 98 -2.53 -16.31 -4.74
CA ALA A 98 -2.69 -15.32 -3.70
C ALA A 98 -3.21 -13.95 -4.21
N LEU A 99 -3.51 -13.78 -5.50
CA LEU A 99 -3.93 -12.49 -6.08
C LEU A 99 -5.18 -11.89 -5.43
N LYS A 100 -6.04 -12.72 -4.84
CA LYS A 100 -7.23 -12.25 -4.11
C LYS A 100 -6.93 -11.70 -2.71
N VAL A 101 -5.66 -11.72 -2.27
CA VAL A 101 -5.28 -11.10 -1.00
C VAL A 101 -5.62 -9.62 -1.02
N LYS A 102 -6.15 -9.14 0.09
CA LYS A 102 -6.42 -7.73 0.29
C LYS A 102 -5.12 -6.97 0.59
N LEU A 103 -5.03 -5.75 0.11
CA LEU A 103 -4.00 -4.79 0.49
C LEU A 103 -4.27 -4.33 1.92
N ASP A 104 -3.82 -5.13 2.87
CA ASP A 104 -4.08 -5.02 4.30
C ASP A 104 -2.90 -5.63 5.05
N TYR A 105 -2.45 -4.99 6.12
CA TYR A 105 -1.24 -5.40 6.85
C TYR A 105 -1.35 -6.83 7.37
N ASP A 106 -2.46 -7.17 8.03
CA ASP A 106 -2.66 -8.49 8.61
C ASP A 106 -2.85 -9.56 7.53
N ALA A 107 -3.58 -9.23 6.46
CA ALA A 107 -3.85 -10.15 5.36
C ALA A 107 -2.56 -10.54 4.63
N LEU A 108 -1.66 -9.59 4.38
CA LEU A 108 -0.36 -9.84 3.75
C LEU A 108 0.60 -10.56 4.68
N ALA A 109 0.63 -10.19 5.97
CA ALA A 109 1.47 -10.87 6.96
C ALA A 109 1.12 -12.36 7.08
N LYS A 110 -0.17 -12.71 7.06
CA LYS A 110 -0.65 -14.11 7.04
C LYS A 110 -0.20 -14.89 5.80
N GLN A 111 0.12 -14.21 4.70
CA GLN A 111 0.67 -14.81 3.48
C GLN A 111 2.19 -14.85 3.47
N GLY A 112 2.86 -14.43 4.54
CA GLY A 112 4.32 -14.35 4.61
C GLY A 112 4.90 -13.18 3.81
N SER A 113 4.11 -12.14 3.58
CA SER A 113 4.57 -10.92 2.90
C SER A 113 4.30 -9.68 3.75
N LEU A 114 4.86 -8.56 3.35
CA LEU A 114 4.70 -7.28 4.02
C LEU A 114 4.11 -6.25 3.03
N LEU A 115 3.38 -5.29 3.58
CA LEU A 115 3.05 -4.07 2.89
C LEU A 115 4.18 -3.07 3.10
N GLY A 116 4.80 -2.62 2.02
CA GLY A 116 5.85 -1.61 2.10
C GLY A 116 5.32 -0.25 2.55
N SER A 117 6.24 0.55 3.00
CA SER A 117 6.00 1.97 3.34
C SER A 117 6.13 2.86 2.12
#